data_b99c19d90a752a408020466459c5b77e
#
_entry.id   b99c19d90a752a408020466459c5b77e
#
_cell.length_a   1.000
_cell.length_b   1.000
_cell.length_c   1.000
_cell.angle_alpha   90.00
_cell.angle_beta   90.00
_cell.angle_gamma   90.00
#
_symmetry.space_group_name_H-M   'P 1'
#
loop_
_entity.id
_entity.type
_entity.pdbx_description
1 polymer ?
#
loop_
_entity_poly.entity_id
_entity_poly.type
_entity_poly.pdbx_seq_one_letter_code
_entity_poly.pdbx_strand_id
1 'polypeptide(L)'
;MIKERPILALEKVGKSFQRGAQTTEVLRDVDLTVERGEFISIIGHSGCGKSTMLNLIAGLTRVTTGVVLLDNREVNAPGPDRAVVFQNHSLLPWLTVYENVRLAVDKVLAAKKSRAQRHEWTMQNLALVQMTHATDKRPGEISGGMKQRVGLARALAMEPKVLLMDEPFGALDALTRAHLQDSIMAIHGQLGNTVIMITHDVDEAVLLSDRIVMMTNGPAAHIGEVLTVPLARPRKRLELVAEPAYIRAREAVLKFLYERNRFVEAA
;
A
#
# COMPACT_ATOMS: atom_id res chain seq x y z
N MET A 1 17.92 15.92 -19.76
CA MET A 1 17.47 14.63 -19.18
C MET A 1 15.98 14.50 -19.46
N ILE A 2 15.57 13.47 -20.20
CA ILE A 2 14.15 13.17 -20.41
C ILE A 2 13.64 12.70 -19.05
N LYS A 3 12.72 13.47 -18.43
CA LYS A 3 12.06 13.08 -17.17
C LYS A 3 11.30 11.79 -17.50
N GLU A 4 11.64 10.68 -16.84
CA GLU A 4 10.88 9.44 -16.99
C GLU A 4 9.41 9.74 -16.64
N ARG A 5 8.50 9.12 -17.41
CA ARG A 5 7.07 9.32 -17.15
C ARG A 5 6.68 8.57 -15.87
N PRO A 6 5.83 9.17 -15.02
CA PRO A 6 5.37 8.53 -13.81
C PRO A 6 4.70 7.18 -14.14
N ILE A 7 4.85 6.20 -13.25
CA ILE A 7 4.19 4.91 -13.42
C ILE A 7 2.69 5.01 -13.18
N LEU A 8 2.29 5.88 -12.23
CA LEU A 8 0.90 6.12 -11.86
C LEU A 8 0.63 7.63 -11.88
N ALA A 9 -0.51 8.01 -12.45
CA ALA A 9 -1.02 9.38 -12.37
C ALA A 9 -2.52 9.37 -12.03
N LEU A 10 -2.90 10.21 -11.09
CA LEU A 10 -4.27 10.61 -10.82
C LEU A 10 -4.42 12.04 -11.34
N GLU A 11 -5.39 12.27 -12.21
CA GLU A 11 -5.63 13.59 -12.83
C GLU A 11 -7.07 14.02 -12.54
N LYS A 12 -7.23 15.06 -11.71
CA LYS A 12 -8.52 15.62 -11.28
C LYS A 12 -9.50 14.55 -10.79
N VAL A 13 -8.99 13.55 -10.05
CA VAL A 13 -9.79 12.43 -9.60
C VAL A 13 -10.77 12.86 -8.52
N GLY A 14 -12.05 12.61 -8.78
CA GLY A 14 -13.13 12.77 -7.81
C GLY A 14 -13.94 11.50 -7.65
N LYS A 15 -14.47 11.30 -6.44
CA LYS A 15 -15.34 10.16 -6.12
C LYS A 15 -16.51 10.56 -5.25
N SER A 16 -17.70 10.28 -5.78
CA SER A 16 -18.96 10.40 -5.03
C SER A 16 -19.65 9.04 -4.96
N PHE A 17 -20.34 8.81 -3.84
CA PHE A 17 -21.21 7.65 -3.65
C PHE A 17 -22.65 8.12 -3.50
N GLN A 18 -23.55 7.42 -4.14
CA GLN A 18 -25.00 7.68 -4.06
C GLN A 18 -25.66 6.64 -3.17
N ARG A 19 -26.42 7.11 -2.17
CA ARG A 19 -27.23 6.25 -1.30
C ARG A 19 -28.66 6.79 -1.28
N GLY A 20 -29.53 6.18 -2.06
CA GLY A 20 -30.87 6.73 -2.31
C GLY A 20 -30.80 8.11 -2.96
N ALA A 21 -31.44 9.10 -2.37
CA ALA A 21 -31.42 10.50 -2.87
C ALA A 21 -30.18 11.29 -2.40
N GLN A 22 -29.40 10.76 -1.46
CA GLN A 22 -28.22 11.45 -0.91
C GLN A 22 -26.96 11.10 -1.70
N THR A 23 -26.24 12.13 -2.16
CA THR A 23 -24.90 11.99 -2.76
C THR A 23 -23.85 12.49 -1.78
N THR A 24 -22.86 11.66 -1.48
CA THR A 24 -21.72 12.01 -0.63
C THR A 24 -20.48 12.06 -1.48
N GLU A 25 -19.90 13.25 -1.63
CA GLU A 25 -18.60 13.43 -2.27
C GLU A 25 -17.48 13.08 -1.29
N VAL A 26 -16.69 12.06 -1.59
CA VAL A 26 -15.62 11.57 -0.71
C VAL A 26 -14.27 12.18 -1.12
N LEU A 27 -13.98 12.23 -2.42
CA LEU A 27 -12.74 12.78 -2.97
C LEU A 27 -13.07 13.84 -4.02
N ARG A 28 -12.29 14.93 -4.03
CA ARG A 28 -12.40 16.03 -5.00
C ARG A 28 -11.04 16.43 -5.51
N ASP A 29 -10.94 16.57 -6.85
CA ASP A 29 -9.78 17.14 -7.55
C ASP A 29 -8.42 16.61 -7.07
N VAL A 30 -8.31 15.28 -6.90
CA VAL A 30 -7.07 14.64 -6.47
C VAL A 30 -6.11 14.54 -7.66
N ASP A 31 -4.97 15.24 -7.57
CA ASP A 31 -3.85 15.15 -8.49
C ASP A 31 -2.65 14.51 -7.78
N LEU A 32 -2.13 13.42 -8.32
CA LEU A 32 -0.97 12.71 -7.77
C LEU A 32 -0.20 12.01 -8.88
N THR A 33 1.12 12.16 -8.89
CA THR A 33 2.02 11.34 -9.72
C THR A 33 2.92 10.50 -8.83
N VAL A 34 3.19 9.25 -9.24
CA VAL A 34 4.09 8.33 -8.55
C VAL A 34 5.13 7.82 -9.54
N GLU A 35 6.39 7.93 -9.16
CA GLU A 35 7.52 7.49 -9.98
C GLU A 35 7.74 5.97 -9.83
N ARG A 36 8.46 5.37 -10.80
CA ARG A 36 8.82 3.95 -10.71
C ARG A 36 9.76 3.69 -9.54
N GLY A 37 9.49 2.63 -8.78
CA GLY A 37 10.30 2.26 -7.61
C GLY A 37 10.12 3.18 -6.40
N GLU A 38 9.21 4.14 -6.46
CA GLU A 38 8.93 5.02 -5.34
C GLU A 38 8.07 4.33 -4.29
N PHE A 39 8.35 4.56 -3.02
CA PHE A 39 7.52 4.16 -1.91
C PHE A 39 6.80 5.40 -1.36
N ILE A 40 5.49 5.47 -1.50
CA ILE A 40 4.70 6.56 -0.93
C ILE A 40 3.75 6.07 0.16
N SER A 41 3.57 6.87 1.21
CA SER A 41 2.50 6.68 2.19
C SER A 41 1.42 7.74 2.04
N ILE A 42 0.17 7.32 2.20
CA ILE A 42 -1.00 8.20 2.25
C ILE A 42 -1.46 8.23 3.71
N ILE A 43 -1.48 9.42 4.30
CA ILE A 43 -1.87 9.64 5.70
C ILE A 43 -2.98 10.69 5.80
N GLY A 44 -3.80 10.59 6.83
CA GLY A 44 -4.92 11.49 7.10
C GLY A 44 -5.89 10.88 8.10
N HIS A 45 -6.84 11.67 8.58
CA HIS A 45 -7.83 11.21 9.56
C HIS A 45 -8.69 10.06 9.05
N SER A 46 -9.28 9.32 10.00
CA SER A 46 -10.26 8.27 9.65
C SER A 46 -11.42 8.86 8.86
N GLY A 47 -11.87 8.15 7.81
CA GLY A 47 -12.98 8.60 6.97
C GLY A 47 -12.63 9.63 5.89
N CYS A 48 -11.39 10.13 5.78
CA CYS A 48 -11.01 11.11 4.76
C CYS A 48 -10.84 10.54 3.33
N GLY A 49 -11.17 9.27 3.08
CA GLY A 49 -11.16 8.72 1.73
C GLY A 49 -9.89 7.99 1.30
N LYS A 50 -8.91 7.71 2.19
CA LYS A 50 -7.66 7.00 1.86
C LYS A 50 -7.90 5.64 1.20
N SER A 51 -8.69 4.78 1.81
CA SER A 51 -9.05 3.45 1.25
C SER A 51 -9.88 3.59 -0.03
N THR A 52 -10.69 4.66 -0.17
CA THR A 52 -11.36 4.97 -1.42
C THR A 52 -10.35 5.27 -2.52
N MET A 53 -9.36 6.12 -2.25
CA MET A 53 -8.29 6.43 -3.22
C MET A 53 -7.51 5.18 -3.61
N LEU A 54 -7.14 4.33 -2.65
CA LEU A 54 -6.46 3.06 -2.93
C LEU A 54 -7.32 2.13 -3.79
N ASN A 55 -8.64 2.03 -3.53
CA ASN A 55 -9.57 1.24 -4.33
C ASN A 55 -9.74 1.77 -5.75
N LEU A 56 -9.68 3.09 -5.97
CA LEU A 56 -9.66 3.69 -7.31
C LEU A 56 -8.38 3.29 -8.06
N ILE A 57 -7.22 3.38 -7.42
CA ILE A 57 -5.92 2.98 -7.99
C ILE A 57 -5.92 1.47 -8.30
N ALA A 58 -6.48 0.64 -7.43
CA ALA A 58 -6.62 -0.80 -7.64
C ALA A 58 -7.58 -1.17 -8.78
N GLY A 59 -8.45 -0.23 -9.22
CA GLY A 59 -9.51 -0.48 -10.18
C GLY A 59 -10.70 -1.25 -9.60
N LEU A 60 -10.80 -1.35 -8.26
CA LEU A 60 -11.91 -1.98 -7.55
C LEU A 60 -13.16 -1.09 -7.53
N THR A 61 -12.97 0.21 -7.70
CA THR A 61 -14.03 1.21 -7.77
C THR A 61 -13.69 2.18 -8.91
N ARG A 62 -14.69 2.62 -9.67
CA ARG A 62 -14.51 3.60 -10.75
C ARG A 62 -14.52 5.03 -10.20
N VAL A 63 -13.76 5.91 -10.83
CA VAL A 63 -13.81 7.35 -10.60
C VAL A 63 -15.19 7.91 -10.95
N THR A 64 -15.59 9.03 -10.33
CA THR A 64 -16.77 9.80 -10.72
C THR A 64 -16.37 10.89 -11.70
N THR A 65 -15.21 11.53 -11.47
CA THR A 65 -14.59 12.54 -12.36
C THR A 65 -13.10 12.28 -12.45
N GLY A 66 -12.45 12.82 -13.46
CA GLY A 66 -11.01 12.63 -13.67
C GLY A 66 -10.63 11.25 -14.18
N VAL A 67 -9.36 10.91 -14.09
CA VAL A 67 -8.82 9.64 -14.57
C VAL A 67 -7.67 9.14 -13.70
N VAL A 68 -7.57 7.82 -13.55
CA VAL A 68 -6.40 7.13 -12.99
C VAL A 68 -5.67 6.44 -14.13
N LEU A 69 -4.40 6.74 -14.30
CA LEU A 69 -3.54 6.18 -15.33
C LEU A 69 -2.43 5.32 -14.71
N LEU A 70 -2.24 4.11 -15.22
CA LEU A 70 -1.09 3.26 -14.92
C LEU A 70 -0.34 2.97 -16.23
N ASP A 71 0.95 3.31 -16.30
CA ASP A 71 1.73 3.23 -17.54
C ASP A 71 1.01 3.91 -18.73
N ASN A 72 0.42 5.08 -18.52
CA ASN A 72 -0.39 5.84 -19.47
C ASN A 72 -1.64 5.09 -20.00
N ARG A 73 -2.13 4.09 -19.29
CA ARG A 73 -3.38 3.38 -19.60
C ARG A 73 -4.38 3.61 -18.49
N GLU A 74 -5.60 3.92 -18.87
CA GLU A 74 -6.68 4.16 -17.92
C GLU A 74 -6.99 2.89 -17.10
N VAL A 75 -7.17 3.08 -15.79
CA VAL A 75 -7.52 2.03 -14.84
C VAL A 75 -9.04 1.92 -14.75
N ASN A 76 -9.63 1.00 -15.49
CA ASN A 76 -11.08 0.78 -15.55
C ASN A 76 -11.57 -0.46 -14.80
N ALA A 77 -10.66 -1.37 -14.44
CA ALA A 77 -10.95 -2.63 -13.76
C ALA A 77 -9.72 -3.13 -12.99
N PRO A 78 -9.90 -4.06 -12.03
CA PRO A 78 -8.78 -4.74 -11.39
C PRO A 78 -7.87 -5.46 -12.39
N GLY A 79 -6.58 -5.47 -12.13
CA GLY A 79 -5.60 -6.14 -12.99
C GLY A 79 -4.40 -6.68 -12.19
N PRO A 80 -3.67 -7.66 -12.74
CA PRO A 80 -2.53 -8.29 -12.07
C PRO A 80 -1.32 -7.34 -11.91
N ASP A 81 -1.31 -6.23 -12.64
CA ASP A 81 -0.31 -5.17 -12.55
C ASP A 81 -0.42 -4.31 -11.28
N ARG A 82 -1.49 -4.49 -10.52
CA ARG A 82 -1.77 -3.84 -9.22
C ARG A 82 -2.20 -4.89 -8.21
N ALA A 83 -1.34 -5.21 -7.27
CA ALA A 83 -1.67 -6.14 -6.19
C ALA A 83 -2.06 -5.38 -4.92
N VAL A 84 -3.06 -5.87 -4.20
CA VAL A 84 -3.54 -5.26 -2.96
C VAL A 84 -3.28 -6.19 -1.78
N VAL A 85 -2.66 -5.64 -0.73
CA VAL A 85 -2.56 -6.24 0.60
C VAL A 85 -3.56 -5.53 1.49
N PHE A 86 -4.64 -6.22 1.85
CA PHE A 86 -5.71 -5.69 2.68
C PHE A 86 -5.38 -5.79 4.17
N GLN A 87 -5.94 -4.91 4.98
CA GLN A 87 -5.85 -4.91 6.43
C GLN A 87 -6.25 -6.28 7.03
N ASN A 88 -7.31 -6.89 6.53
CA ASN A 88 -7.83 -8.19 6.99
C ASN A 88 -7.13 -9.41 6.37
N HIS A 89 -5.92 -9.28 5.85
CA HIS A 89 -5.10 -10.33 5.23
C HIS A 89 -5.78 -11.05 4.04
N SER A 90 -7.09 -11.20 4.02
CA SER A 90 -7.94 -11.80 2.97
C SER A 90 -7.44 -13.18 2.50
N LEU A 91 -6.89 -13.99 3.43
CA LEU A 91 -6.49 -15.36 3.13
C LEU A 91 -7.71 -16.27 3.09
N LEU A 92 -7.69 -17.24 2.16
CA LEU A 92 -8.74 -18.25 2.04
C LEU A 92 -8.53 -19.30 3.16
N PRO A 93 -9.46 -19.42 4.12
CA PRO A 93 -9.24 -20.20 5.35
C PRO A 93 -9.17 -21.70 5.11
N TRP A 94 -9.69 -22.19 4.00
CA TRP A 94 -9.65 -23.62 3.60
C TRP A 94 -8.40 -24.01 2.83
N LEU A 95 -7.57 -23.04 2.40
CA LEU A 95 -6.31 -23.27 1.71
C LEU A 95 -5.13 -23.15 2.70
N THR A 96 -4.08 -23.92 2.45
CA THR A 96 -2.80 -23.79 3.17
C THR A 96 -2.11 -22.46 2.83
N VAL A 97 -1.04 -22.14 3.54
CA VAL A 97 -0.16 -20.99 3.24
C VAL A 97 0.37 -21.09 1.81
N TYR A 98 0.89 -22.26 1.41
CA TYR A 98 1.36 -22.50 0.08
C TYR A 98 0.26 -22.29 -0.97
N GLU A 99 -0.90 -22.89 -0.78
CA GLU A 99 -2.02 -22.82 -1.71
C GLU A 99 -2.58 -21.40 -1.87
N ASN A 100 -2.60 -20.60 -0.80
CA ASN A 100 -3.00 -19.19 -0.84
C ASN A 100 -2.11 -18.37 -1.79
N VAL A 101 -0.80 -18.59 -1.79
CA VAL A 101 0.13 -17.91 -2.70
C VAL A 101 0.08 -18.54 -4.10
N ARG A 102 0.05 -19.86 -4.17
CA ARG A 102 0.01 -20.61 -5.41
C ARG A 102 -1.20 -20.28 -6.29
N LEU A 103 -2.35 -20.03 -5.69
CA LEU A 103 -3.57 -19.63 -6.40
C LEU A 103 -3.35 -18.36 -7.24
N ALA A 104 -2.69 -17.35 -6.68
CA ALA A 104 -2.37 -16.12 -7.39
C ALA A 104 -1.36 -16.36 -8.52
N VAL A 105 -0.33 -17.15 -8.24
CA VAL A 105 0.68 -17.56 -9.24
C VAL A 105 0.03 -18.31 -10.40
N ASP A 106 -0.84 -19.28 -10.12
CA ASP A 106 -1.51 -20.06 -11.16
C ASP A 106 -2.45 -19.20 -12.00
N LYS A 107 -3.14 -18.24 -11.38
CA LYS A 107 -4.04 -17.33 -12.10
C LYS A 107 -3.29 -16.40 -13.06
N VAL A 108 -2.14 -15.86 -12.64
CA VAL A 108 -1.43 -14.81 -13.40
C VAL A 108 -0.37 -15.38 -14.33
N LEU A 109 0.32 -16.47 -13.93
CA LEU A 109 1.51 -16.96 -14.61
C LEU A 109 1.30 -18.31 -15.34
N ALA A 110 0.08 -18.86 -15.37
CA ALA A 110 -0.19 -20.15 -16.01
C ALA A 110 0.22 -20.20 -17.48
N ALA A 111 0.04 -19.10 -18.21
CA ALA A 111 0.40 -19.01 -19.63
C ALA A 111 1.93 -18.76 -19.85
N LYS A 112 2.65 -18.35 -18.81
CA LYS A 112 4.07 -17.92 -18.93
C LYS A 112 5.03 -18.92 -18.31
N LYS A 113 4.59 -19.72 -17.32
CA LYS A 113 5.46 -20.59 -16.52
C LYS A 113 4.88 -22.01 -16.45
N SER A 114 5.73 -23.04 -16.55
CA SER A 114 5.36 -24.42 -16.35
C SER A 114 4.89 -24.67 -14.90
N ARG A 115 4.27 -25.84 -14.64
CA ARG A 115 3.84 -26.22 -13.28
C ARG A 115 4.99 -26.25 -12.29
N ALA A 116 6.17 -26.74 -12.69
CA ALA A 116 7.37 -26.80 -11.87
C ALA A 116 7.90 -25.38 -11.56
N GLN A 117 8.01 -24.51 -12.57
CA GLN A 117 8.44 -23.11 -12.40
C GLN A 117 7.48 -22.32 -11.50
N ARG A 118 6.18 -22.57 -11.60
CA ARG A 118 5.19 -21.92 -10.71
C ARG A 118 5.31 -22.41 -9.27
N HIS A 119 5.65 -23.70 -9.06
CA HIS A 119 5.95 -24.22 -7.73
C HIS A 119 7.17 -23.52 -7.13
N GLU A 120 8.26 -23.49 -7.87
CA GLU A 120 9.50 -22.82 -7.44
C GLU A 120 9.28 -21.35 -7.14
N TRP A 121 8.57 -20.63 -8.03
CA TRP A 121 8.21 -19.22 -7.83
C TRP A 121 7.37 -18.99 -6.58
N THR A 122 6.41 -19.86 -6.29
CA THR A 122 5.64 -19.82 -5.06
C THR A 122 6.53 -19.96 -3.82
N MET A 123 7.46 -20.94 -3.84
CA MET A 123 8.39 -21.16 -2.74
C MET A 123 9.38 -20.00 -2.55
N GLN A 124 9.87 -19.39 -3.65
CA GLN A 124 10.72 -18.20 -3.58
C GLN A 124 10.02 -17.02 -2.91
N ASN A 125 8.74 -16.76 -3.26
CA ASN A 125 7.97 -15.70 -2.63
C ASN A 125 7.66 -15.99 -1.15
N LEU A 126 7.44 -17.23 -0.76
CA LEU A 126 7.30 -17.64 0.63
C LEU A 126 8.63 -17.50 1.41
N ALA A 127 9.76 -17.80 0.77
CA ALA A 127 11.08 -17.60 1.36
C ALA A 127 11.38 -16.11 1.58
N LEU A 128 11.02 -15.24 0.62
CA LEU A 128 11.19 -13.79 0.69
C LEU A 128 10.52 -13.18 1.94
N VAL A 129 9.38 -13.72 2.34
CA VAL A 129 8.66 -13.31 3.55
C VAL A 129 8.91 -14.23 4.77
N GLN A 130 9.87 -15.15 4.68
CA GLN A 130 10.26 -16.08 5.75
C GLN A 130 9.14 -17.03 6.20
N MET A 131 8.33 -17.53 5.26
CA MET A 131 7.17 -18.40 5.55
C MET A 131 7.30 -19.84 5.05
N THR A 132 8.50 -20.27 4.66
CA THR A 132 8.77 -21.63 4.17
C THR A 132 8.50 -22.73 5.22
N HIS A 133 8.65 -22.41 6.52
CA HIS A 133 8.44 -23.33 7.63
C HIS A 133 6.94 -23.61 7.93
N ALA A 134 6.03 -22.91 7.27
CA ALA A 134 4.59 -22.97 7.52
C ALA A 134 3.76 -23.25 6.26
N THR A 135 4.36 -23.76 5.21
CA THR A 135 3.72 -24.02 3.91
C THR A 135 2.43 -24.82 4.00
N ASP A 136 2.39 -25.83 4.86
CA ASP A 136 1.28 -26.78 4.99
C ASP A 136 0.23 -26.34 6.02
N LYS A 137 0.50 -25.25 6.77
CA LYS A 137 -0.42 -24.71 7.75
C LYS A 137 -1.54 -23.93 7.08
N ARG A 138 -2.72 -23.93 7.69
CA ARG A 138 -3.86 -23.10 7.30
C ARG A 138 -3.86 -21.76 8.05
N PRO A 139 -4.58 -20.74 7.55
CA PRO A 139 -4.66 -19.43 8.21
C PRO A 139 -5.07 -19.48 9.69
N GLY A 140 -5.91 -20.44 10.10
CA GLY A 140 -6.28 -20.62 11.51
C GLY A 140 -5.16 -21.08 12.42
N GLU A 141 -4.07 -21.62 11.88
CA GLU A 141 -2.94 -22.23 12.61
C GLU A 141 -1.70 -21.31 12.70
N ILE A 142 -1.81 -20.08 12.18
CA ILE A 142 -0.71 -19.12 12.13
C ILE A 142 -1.10 -17.77 12.76
N SER A 143 -0.10 -17.04 13.26
CA SER A 143 -0.30 -15.73 13.90
C SER A 143 -0.77 -14.66 12.91
N GLY A 144 -1.27 -13.52 13.42
CA GLY A 144 -1.65 -12.37 12.61
C GLY A 144 -0.52 -11.84 11.71
N GLY A 145 0.69 -11.70 12.27
CA GLY A 145 1.88 -11.30 11.51
C GLY A 145 2.27 -12.30 10.42
N MET A 146 2.13 -13.61 10.68
CA MET A 146 2.34 -14.63 9.66
C MET A 146 1.29 -14.54 8.55
N LYS A 147 0.01 -14.30 8.88
CA LYS A 147 -1.05 -14.07 7.88
C LYS A 147 -0.71 -12.87 6.98
N GLN A 148 -0.21 -11.79 7.57
CA GLN A 148 0.18 -10.59 6.81
C GLN A 148 1.35 -10.89 5.86
N ARG A 149 2.36 -11.64 6.32
CA ARG A 149 3.47 -12.09 5.47
C ARG A 149 2.98 -12.95 4.29
N VAL A 150 2.05 -13.86 4.51
CA VAL A 150 1.45 -14.68 3.44
C VAL A 150 0.67 -13.81 2.46
N GLY A 151 -0.12 -12.84 2.94
CA GLY A 151 -0.80 -11.85 2.10
C GLY A 151 0.16 -11.05 1.21
N LEU A 152 1.30 -10.63 1.80
CA LEU A 152 2.36 -9.93 1.07
C LEU A 152 3.01 -10.86 0.02
N ALA A 153 3.36 -12.11 0.38
CA ALA A 153 3.90 -13.09 -0.58
C ALA A 153 2.95 -13.32 -1.75
N ARG A 154 1.66 -13.47 -1.47
CA ARG A 154 0.62 -13.64 -2.50
C ARG A 154 0.56 -12.45 -3.46
N ALA A 155 0.65 -11.24 -2.92
CA ALA A 155 0.64 -10.01 -3.72
C ALA A 155 1.90 -9.89 -4.59
N LEU A 156 3.09 -10.09 -4.01
CA LEU A 156 4.38 -10.03 -4.73
C LEU A 156 4.51 -11.12 -5.80
N ALA A 157 3.98 -12.31 -5.54
CA ALA A 157 4.03 -13.44 -6.47
C ALA A 157 3.29 -13.19 -7.79
N MET A 158 2.43 -12.17 -7.86
CA MET A 158 1.76 -11.72 -9.09
C MET A 158 2.67 -10.88 -10.00
N GLU A 159 3.88 -10.52 -9.56
CA GLU A 159 4.81 -9.61 -10.27
C GLU A 159 4.15 -8.24 -10.58
N PRO A 160 3.52 -7.58 -9.59
CA PRO A 160 2.78 -6.35 -9.85
C PRO A 160 3.72 -5.18 -10.15
N LYS A 161 3.26 -4.22 -10.97
CA LYS A 161 3.93 -2.94 -11.19
C LYS A 161 3.80 -2.01 -9.99
N VAL A 162 2.66 -2.08 -9.31
CA VAL A 162 2.35 -1.30 -8.11
C VAL A 162 1.79 -2.21 -7.03
N LEU A 163 2.42 -2.17 -5.86
CA LEU A 163 1.95 -2.84 -4.65
C LEU A 163 1.16 -1.83 -3.80
N LEU A 164 -0.10 -2.13 -3.55
CA LEU A 164 -1.01 -1.33 -2.75
C LEU A 164 -1.18 -1.98 -1.38
N MET A 165 -1.04 -1.22 -0.30
CA MET A 165 -1.16 -1.75 1.06
C MET A 165 -2.12 -0.87 1.88
N ASP A 166 -3.19 -1.46 2.40
CA ASP A 166 -4.17 -0.76 3.25
C ASP A 166 -3.93 -1.13 4.71
N GLU A 167 -3.33 -0.23 5.48
CA GLU A 167 -3.00 -0.38 6.90
C GLU A 167 -2.34 -1.74 7.24
N PRO A 168 -1.24 -2.12 6.57
CA PRO A 168 -0.71 -3.49 6.63
C PRO A 168 -0.18 -3.90 8.01
N PHE A 169 -0.02 -2.97 8.94
CA PHE A 169 0.56 -3.22 10.26
C PHE A 169 -0.41 -3.01 11.41
N GLY A 170 -1.62 -2.52 11.16
CA GLY A 170 -2.56 -2.03 12.18
C GLY A 170 -2.96 -3.09 13.23
N ALA A 171 -3.01 -4.37 12.86
CA ALA A 171 -3.43 -5.46 13.76
C ALA A 171 -2.25 -6.19 14.44
N LEU A 172 -1.01 -5.66 14.35
CA LEU A 172 0.19 -6.33 14.83
C LEU A 172 0.71 -5.71 16.14
N ASP A 173 1.24 -6.56 17.02
CA ASP A 173 2.02 -6.11 18.16
C ASP A 173 3.31 -5.37 17.72
N ALA A 174 3.90 -4.60 18.62
CA ALA A 174 5.03 -3.70 18.31
C ALA A 174 6.25 -4.41 17.70
N LEU A 175 6.63 -5.60 18.22
CA LEU A 175 7.80 -6.33 17.74
C LEU A 175 7.53 -6.97 16.38
N THR A 176 6.39 -7.63 16.22
CA THR A 176 5.97 -8.23 14.95
C THR A 176 5.84 -7.16 13.85
N ARG A 177 5.30 -5.98 14.21
CA ARG A 177 5.21 -4.82 13.32
C ARG A 177 6.59 -4.35 12.87
N ALA A 178 7.52 -4.15 13.80
CA ALA A 178 8.89 -3.72 13.49
C ALA A 178 9.59 -4.71 12.53
N HIS A 179 9.51 -6.00 12.81
CA HIS A 179 10.09 -7.04 11.94
C HIS A 179 9.46 -7.08 10.55
N LEU A 180 8.15 -6.86 10.44
CA LEU A 180 7.50 -6.84 9.12
C LEU A 180 7.86 -5.58 8.33
N GLN A 181 7.95 -4.42 8.98
CA GLN A 181 8.41 -3.18 8.36
C GLN A 181 9.84 -3.32 7.83
N ASP A 182 10.74 -3.90 8.62
CA ASP A 182 12.13 -4.15 8.21
C ASP A 182 12.17 -5.13 7.01
N SER A 183 11.32 -6.16 7.02
CA SER A 183 11.18 -7.09 5.88
C SER A 183 10.69 -6.39 4.62
N ILE A 184 9.69 -5.51 4.73
CA ILE A 184 9.17 -4.74 3.58
C ILE A 184 10.23 -3.77 3.03
N MET A 185 11.00 -3.11 3.89
CA MET A 185 12.11 -2.26 3.45
C MET A 185 13.17 -3.06 2.69
N ALA A 186 13.53 -4.25 3.18
CA ALA A 186 14.49 -5.13 2.52
C ALA A 186 13.96 -5.62 1.14
N ILE A 187 12.69 -6.04 1.09
CA ILE A 187 12.02 -6.48 -0.13
C ILE A 187 11.95 -5.34 -1.16
N HIS A 188 11.53 -4.15 -0.73
CA HIS A 188 11.51 -2.97 -1.60
C HIS A 188 12.89 -2.63 -2.15
N GLY A 189 13.92 -2.64 -1.28
CA GLY A 189 15.31 -2.41 -1.69
C GLY A 189 15.84 -3.44 -2.68
N GLN A 190 15.40 -4.70 -2.58
CA GLN A 190 15.80 -5.80 -3.46
C GLN A 190 15.05 -5.78 -4.80
N LEU A 191 13.75 -5.50 -4.79
CA LEU A 191 12.90 -5.63 -5.97
C LEU A 191 12.71 -4.29 -6.72
N GLY A 192 12.88 -3.15 -6.06
CA GLY A 192 12.65 -1.83 -6.65
C GLY A 192 11.20 -1.60 -7.13
N ASN A 193 10.23 -2.31 -6.54
CA ASN A 193 8.82 -2.18 -6.93
C ASN A 193 8.20 -0.89 -6.38
N THR A 194 7.24 -0.32 -7.10
CA THR A 194 6.50 0.86 -6.65
C THR A 194 5.51 0.46 -5.57
N VAL A 195 5.47 1.20 -4.47
CA VAL A 195 4.61 0.92 -3.31
C VAL A 195 3.76 2.13 -2.95
N ILE A 196 2.47 1.89 -2.74
CA ILE A 196 1.53 2.87 -2.17
C ILE A 196 0.92 2.26 -0.92
N MET A 197 1.18 2.87 0.22
CA MET A 197 0.72 2.38 1.52
C MET A 197 -0.20 3.41 2.19
N ILE A 198 -1.31 2.93 2.73
CA ILE A 198 -2.12 3.70 3.67
C ILE A 198 -1.68 3.35 5.08
N THR A 199 -1.46 4.36 5.89
CA THR A 199 -1.23 4.22 7.32
C THR A 199 -1.79 5.42 8.08
N HIS A 200 -2.11 5.22 9.35
CA HIS A 200 -2.42 6.28 10.30
C HIS A 200 -1.26 6.54 11.26
N ASP A 201 -0.19 5.77 11.18
CA ASP A 201 1.01 5.88 12.01
C ASP A 201 2.06 6.75 11.31
N VAL A 202 2.41 7.88 11.96
CA VAL A 202 3.37 8.86 11.44
C VAL A 202 4.76 8.27 11.34
N ASP A 203 5.16 7.47 12.33
CA ASP A 203 6.50 6.86 12.37
C ASP A 203 6.66 5.81 11.27
N GLU A 204 5.60 5.05 10.93
CA GLU A 204 5.57 4.16 9.77
C GLU A 204 5.75 4.93 8.46
N ALA A 205 4.99 6.02 8.29
CA ALA A 205 5.04 6.81 7.08
C ALA A 205 6.45 7.39 6.85
N VAL A 206 7.06 7.97 7.88
CA VAL A 206 8.41 8.55 7.76
C VAL A 206 9.48 7.47 7.58
N LEU A 207 9.36 6.34 8.28
CA LEU A 207 10.34 5.25 8.18
C LEU A 207 10.38 4.65 6.78
N LEU A 208 9.23 4.41 6.17
CA LEU A 208 9.12 3.58 4.97
C LEU A 208 9.14 4.37 3.67
N SER A 209 8.65 5.61 3.65
CA SER A 209 8.30 6.31 2.42
C SER A 209 9.36 7.28 1.93
N ASP A 210 9.44 7.43 0.61
CA ASP A 210 10.20 8.49 -0.05
C ASP A 210 9.39 9.79 -0.10
N ARG A 211 8.05 9.66 -0.20
CA ARG A 211 7.10 10.79 -0.08
C ARG A 211 5.90 10.39 0.77
N ILE A 212 5.36 11.37 1.49
CA ILE A 212 4.15 11.23 2.31
C ILE A 212 3.09 12.16 1.74
N VAL A 213 1.97 11.58 1.32
CA VAL A 213 0.79 12.29 0.81
C VAL A 213 -0.18 12.49 1.96
N MET A 214 -0.40 13.74 2.35
CA MET A 214 -1.26 14.11 3.47
C MET A 214 -2.62 14.58 2.96
N MET A 215 -3.67 13.88 3.34
CA MET A 215 -5.04 14.17 2.93
C MET A 215 -5.75 15.09 3.90
N THR A 216 -6.57 15.98 3.37
CA THR A 216 -7.48 16.83 4.17
C THR A 216 -8.61 16.00 4.77
N ASN A 217 -9.37 16.57 5.70
CA ASN A 217 -10.58 15.95 6.23
C ASN A 217 -11.69 15.91 5.16
N GLY A 218 -12.57 14.90 5.29
CA GLY A 218 -13.81 14.86 4.50
C GLY A 218 -14.88 15.82 5.04
N PRO A 219 -16.00 16.03 4.33
CA PRO A 219 -16.27 15.52 2.98
C PRO A 219 -15.44 16.20 1.89
N ALA A 220 -15.45 15.64 0.67
CA ALA A 220 -14.72 16.18 -0.47
C ALA A 220 -13.21 16.36 -0.21
N ALA A 221 -12.59 15.36 0.42
CA ALA A 221 -11.17 15.38 0.74
C ALA A 221 -10.29 15.45 -0.52
N HIS A 222 -9.17 16.13 -0.37
CA HIS A 222 -8.15 16.28 -1.42
C HIS A 222 -6.76 16.15 -0.82
N ILE A 223 -5.72 16.19 -1.65
CA ILE A 223 -4.33 16.22 -1.16
C ILE A 223 -4.04 17.62 -0.62
N GLY A 224 -3.80 17.70 0.68
CA GLY A 224 -3.48 18.96 1.33
C GLY A 224 -2.01 19.33 1.20
N GLU A 225 -1.11 18.34 1.33
CA GLU A 225 0.33 18.54 1.21
C GLU A 225 1.02 17.23 0.81
N VAL A 226 2.16 17.35 0.12
CA VAL A 226 3.04 16.20 -0.20
C VAL A 226 4.42 16.50 0.34
N LEU A 227 4.86 15.73 1.33
CA LEU A 227 6.17 15.86 1.98
C LEU A 227 7.16 14.87 1.34
N THR A 228 8.30 15.36 0.88
CA THR A 228 9.45 14.52 0.53
C THR A 228 10.22 14.15 1.78
N VAL A 229 10.56 12.88 1.95
CA VAL A 229 11.32 12.36 3.09
C VAL A 229 12.79 12.20 2.68
N PRO A 230 13.69 13.12 3.07
CA PRO A 230 15.07 13.13 2.60
C PRO A 230 15.96 12.17 3.42
N LEU A 231 15.56 10.91 3.52
CA LEU A 231 16.26 9.85 4.24
C LEU A 231 16.83 8.85 3.24
N ALA A 232 18.15 8.64 3.29
CA ALA A 232 18.81 7.64 2.44
C ALA A 232 18.35 6.22 2.76
N ARG A 233 18.47 5.32 1.78
CA ARG A 233 18.27 3.88 1.93
C ARG A 233 19.63 3.14 1.89
N PRO A 234 19.84 2.02 2.61
CA PRO A 234 18.89 1.37 3.52
C PRO A 234 18.71 2.15 4.84
N ARG A 235 17.50 2.18 5.35
CA ARG A 235 17.14 2.84 6.60
C ARG A 235 17.25 1.88 7.78
N LYS A 236 18.04 2.25 8.77
CA LYS A 236 18.20 1.45 10.00
C LYS A 236 17.47 2.15 11.15
N ARG A 237 16.46 1.51 11.68
CA ARG A 237 15.54 2.04 12.70
C ARG A 237 16.25 2.72 13.87
N LEU A 238 17.27 2.07 14.45
CA LEU A 238 17.98 2.60 15.61
C LEU A 238 18.83 3.83 15.29
N GLU A 239 19.36 3.93 14.07
CA GLU A 239 20.14 5.09 13.62
C GLU A 239 19.22 6.30 13.34
N LEU A 240 18.00 6.08 12.90
CA LEU A 240 17.04 7.13 12.56
C LEU A 240 16.47 7.86 13.77
N VAL A 241 16.42 7.27 14.96
CA VAL A 241 15.84 7.87 16.17
C VAL A 241 16.46 9.25 16.49
N ALA A 242 17.76 9.40 16.23
CA ALA A 242 18.51 10.63 16.46
C ALA A 242 18.75 11.45 15.18
N GLU A 243 18.28 10.98 14.02
CA GLU A 243 18.50 11.65 12.73
C GLU A 243 17.64 12.92 12.61
N PRO A 244 18.27 14.11 12.46
CA PRO A 244 17.51 15.36 12.41
C PRO A 244 16.50 15.43 11.26
N ALA A 245 16.78 14.77 10.11
CA ALA A 245 15.87 14.72 8.98
C ALA A 245 14.62 13.89 9.30
N TYR A 246 14.76 12.78 10.05
CA TYR A 246 13.65 11.98 10.53
C TYR A 246 12.74 12.77 11.47
N ILE A 247 13.35 13.46 12.46
CA ILE A 247 12.63 14.26 13.44
C ILE A 247 11.84 15.38 12.74
N ARG A 248 12.46 16.12 11.81
CA ARG A 248 11.78 17.17 11.03
C ARG A 248 10.63 16.64 10.19
N ALA A 249 10.82 15.51 9.50
CA ALA A 249 9.77 14.92 8.70
C ALA A 249 8.57 14.49 9.57
N ARG A 250 8.84 13.85 10.72
CA ARG A 250 7.83 13.47 11.70
C ARG A 250 7.05 14.69 12.23
N GLU A 251 7.76 15.75 12.60
CA GLU A 251 7.18 17.01 13.08
C GLU A 251 6.26 17.64 12.00
N ALA A 252 6.70 17.70 10.75
CA ALA A 252 5.92 18.25 9.65
C ALA A 252 4.60 17.50 9.45
N VAL A 253 4.62 16.15 9.48
CA VAL A 253 3.40 15.33 9.37
C VAL A 253 2.47 15.56 10.56
N LEU A 254 3.00 15.58 11.79
CA LEU A 254 2.21 15.85 12.98
C LEU A 254 1.57 17.23 12.93
N LYS A 255 2.34 18.25 12.54
CA LYS A 255 1.85 19.62 12.40
C LYS A 255 0.70 19.71 11.40
N PHE A 256 0.81 19.05 10.24
CA PHE A 256 -0.28 18.97 9.27
C PHE A 256 -1.53 18.35 9.88
N LEU A 257 -1.38 17.20 10.55
CA LEU A 257 -2.53 16.46 11.10
C LEU A 257 -3.24 17.20 12.24
N TYR A 258 -2.49 17.90 13.12
CA TYR A 258 -3.05 18.56 14.29
C TYR A 258 -3.44 20.02 14.07
N GLU A 259 -2.71 20.78 13.27
CA GLU A 259 -2.96 22.22 13.09
C GLU A 259 -3.87 22.52 11.90
N ARG A 260 -3.65 21.86 10.75
CA ARG A 260 -4.41 22.14 9.52
C ARG A 260 -5.71 21.36 9.41
N ASN A 261 -5.83 20.26 10.15
CA ASN A 261 -7.01 19.41 10.17
C ASN A 261 -7.67 19.40 11.56
N ARG A 262 -7.94 20.58 12.16
CA ARG A 262 -8.72 20.64 13.40
C ARG A 262 -9.97 19.83 13.23
N PHE A 263 -10.22 18.90 14.16
CA PHE A 263 -11.48 18.17 14.25
C PHE A 263 -12.62 19.21 14.28
N VAL A 264 -13.50 19.15 13.31
CA VAL A 264 -14.87 19.62 13.52
C VAL A 264 -15.48 18.52 14.39
N GLU A 265 -15.49 18.70 15.70
CA GLU A 265 -16.32 17.90 16.59
C GLU A 265 -17.73 17.96 16.01
N ALA A 266 -18.25 16.80 15.62
CA ALA A 266 -19.64 16.68 15.21
C ALA A 266 -20.48 17.05 16.42
N ALA A 267 -21.15 18.21 16.31
CA ALA A 267 -22.18 18.65 17.25
C ALA A 267 -23.40 17.71 17.16
#